data_314e40288a72980677b6b78e714263f3
#
_entry.id   314e40288a72980677b6b78e714263f3
#
_cell.length_a   1.000
_cell.length_b   1.000
_cell.length_c   1.000
_cell.angle_alpha   90.00
_cell.angle_beta   90.00
_cell.angle_gamma   90.00
#
_symmetry.space_group_name_H-M   'P 1'
#
loop_
_entity.id
_entity.type
_entity.pdbx_description
1 polymer ?
#
loop_
_entity_poly.entity_id
_entity_poly.type
_entity_poly.pdbx_seq_one_letter_code
_entity_poly.pdbx_strand_id
1 'polypeptide(L)'
;MKKLKPMMNLFMIPFCIGMLFCIDVHAADANQQPDTESAESWTFCSIPDFLNFDIEYPQKGWEDALGFILDSMKKENPAFVMVAGDLVMGHWGPTKEDVNKWADLYYPQWIKRWADHNLKVYTALGDHEIGDNPWRGNKAKLVPHYKEAFRRHLKMPLNGPDHMKGTAFHWTHKNALFVSVDVFETGKSKQGEIAAGVTGAQLKWFEGVLKKHRDQVDHIIVMGHTPVLRPVRTFSSSGMLTVQGPESAFWKTMVKYDVDLYLCGEVHAVTCKQQDGIIQVAHGGLLGRTDKPNYMLVTVKKDRLEVTLKEIDLINGKGSLWQQKKRKGPWDTITITDKRKKEGFTSIGHVSIIKEDGKKSFESISGFFDEKSNPKK
;
A
#
# COMPACT_ATOMS: atom_id res chain seq x y z
N MET A 1 -3.87 -61.05 54.03
CA MET A 1 -2.59 -60.31 53.95
C MET A 1 -1.87 -60.70 52.66
N LYS A 2 -1.91 -59.83 51.63
CA LYS A 2 -1.00 -59.90 50.49
C LYS A 2 -0.93 -58.47 49.95
N LYS A 3 0.23 -57.83 50.07
CA LYS A 3 0.54 -56.46 49.54
C LYS A 3 0.71 -56.51 48.04
N LEU A 4 -0.06 -55.74 47.29
CA LEU A 4 0.21 -55.45 45.90
C LEU A 4 0.95 -54.09 45.79
N LYS A 5 2.09 -54.11 45.12
CA LYS A 5 2.88 -52.94 44.72
C LYS A 5 2.20 -52.29 43.49
N PRO A 6 2.21 -50.96 43.37
CA PRO A 6 1.80 -50.31 42.13
C PRO A 6 2.93 -50.32 41.09
N MET A 7 2.62 -50.78 39.89
CA MET A 7 3.45 -50.64 38.70
C MET A 7 3.36 -49.19 38.19
N MET A 8 4.49 -48.58 38.09
CA MET A 8 4.68 -47.22 37.52
C MET A 8 4.78 -47.36 36.00
N ASN A 9 3.71 -47.01 35.28
CA ASN A 9 3.77 -46.86 33.82
C ASN A 9 4.40 -45.54 33.46
N LEU A 10 5.60 -45.64 32.89
CA LEU A 10 6.36 -44.51 32.32
C LEU A 10 5.77 -44.22 30.94
N PHE A 11 4.93 -43.20 30.81
CA PHE A 11 4.50 -42.66 29.52
C PHE A 11 5.61 -41.77 28.98
N MET A 12 6.33 -42.25 27.96
CA MET A 12 7.17 -41.45 27.10
C MET A 12 6.28 -40.51 26.24
N ILE A 13 6.35 -39.23 26.52
CA ILE A 13 5.80 -38.17 25.65
C ILE A 13 6.84 -37.91 24.57
N PRO A 14 6.53 -38.04 23.27
CA PRO A 14 7.45 -37.59 22.24
C PRO A 14 7.51 -36.05 22.24
N PHE A 15 8.68 -35.56 22.49
CA PHE A 15 9.02 -34.13 22.38
C PHE A 15 9.01 -33.78 20.89
N CYS A 16 7.89 -33.26 20.37
CA CYS A 16 7.85 -32.61 19.08
C CYS A 16 8.62 -31.27 19.23
N ILE A 17 9.86 -31.27 18.77
CA ILE A 17 10.62 -30.03 18.54
C ILE A 17 9.93 -29.32 17.36
N GLY A 18 9.01 -28.43 17.68
CA GLY A 18 8.49 -27.45 16.75
C GLY A 18 9.63 -26.51 16.37
N MET A 19 10.22 -26.68 15.18
CA MET A 19 11.06 -25.67 14.58
C MET A 19 10.19 -24.43 14.37
N LEU A 20 10.30 -23.46 15.28
CA LEU A 20 9.86 -22.10 15.04
C LEU A 20 10.75 -21.55 13.91
N PHE A 21 10.25 -21.56 12.69
CA PHE A 21 10.79 -20.70 11.64
C PHE A 21 10.46 -19.27 12.04
N CYS A 22 11.38 -18.61 12.74
CA CYS A 22 11.42 -17.17 12.76
C CYS A 22 11.70 -16.72 11.34
N ILE A 23 10.65 -16.31 10.62
CA ILE A 23 10.83 -15.54 9.40
C ILE A 23 11.32 -14.18 9.87
N ASP A 24 12.63 -13.98 9.83
CA ASP A 24 13.22 -12.66 9.93
C ASP A 24 12.72 -11.84 8.74
N VAL A 25 11.67 -11.05 8.97
CA VAL A 25 11.35 -9.93 8.11
C VAL A 25 12.48 -8.93 8.33
N HIS A 26 13.51 -9.03 7.50
CA HIS A 26 14.70 -8.21 7.60
C HIS A 26 14.29 -6.74 7.64
N ALA A 27 14.54 -6.10 8.76
CA ALA A 27 14.70 -4.65 8.79
C ALA A 27 15.80 -4.34 7.76
N ALA A 28 15.42 -3.68 6.68
CA ALA A 28 16.37 -3.32 5.63
C ALA A 28 17.44 -2.43 6.26
N ASP A 29 18.70 -2.88 6.18
CA ASP A 29 19.87 -2.11 6.61
C ASP A 29 19.85 -0.76 5.90
N ALA A 30 19.69 0.31 6.64
CA ALA A 30 19.60 1.68 6.15
C ALA A 30 20.94 2.23 5.61
N ASN A 31 21.98 1.38 5.48
CA ASN A 31 23.35 1.77 5.12
C ASN A 31 23.92 1.08 3.87
N GLN A 32 23.09 0.56 2.96
CA GLN A 32 23.66 0.13 1.70
C GLN A 32 24.07 1.34 0.86
N GLN A 33 25.37 1.50 0.62
CA GLN A 33 25.88 2.38 -0.43
C GLN A 33 25.34 1.88 -1.79
N PRO A 34 24.99 2.79 -2.72
CA PRO A 34 24.53 2.38 -4.03
C PRO A 34 25.69 1.70 -4.79
N ASP A 35 25.50 0.45 -5.19
CA ASP A 35 26.37 -0.23 -6.13
C ASP A 35 26.34 0.51 -7.46
N THR A 36 27.49 1.02 -7.90
CA THR A 36 27.66 1.85 -9.11
C THR A 36 27.80 1.04 -10.41
N GLU A 37 27.42 -0.25 -10.43
CA GLU A 37 27.36 -1.02 -11.67
C GLU A 37 26.14 -0.59 -12.50
N SER A 38 26.29 -0.52 -13.82
CA SER A 38 25.26 -0.14 -14.80
C SER A 38 23.94 -0.82 -14.49
N ALA A 39 23.00 -0.07 -13.96
CA ALA A 39 21.78 -0.61 -13.38
C ALA A 39 20.99 -1.38 -14.44
N GLU A 40 21.09 -2.72 -14.42
CA GLU A 40 20.11 -3.57 -15.09
C GLU A 40 18.71 -3.12 -14.71
N SER A 41 17.79 -3.12 -15.69
CA SER A 41 16.40 -2.75 -15.44
C SER A 41 15.81 -3.69 -14.38
N TRP A 42 15.00 -3.14 -13.50
CA TRP A 42 14.32 -3.89 -12.45
C TRP A 42 12.89 -3.38 -12.29
N THR A 43 12.04 -4.11 -11.59
CA THR A 43 10.62 -3.77 -11.48
C THR A 43 10.16 -3.69 -10.04
N PHE A 44 9.12 -2.89 -9.80
CA PHE A 44 8.29 -2.97 -8.60
C PHE A 44 6.81 -2.83 -8.97
N CYS A 45 5.92 -3.29 -8.10
CA CYS A 45 4.49 -3.12 -8.25
C CYS A 45 3.93 -2.16 -7.21
N SER A 46 2.76 -1.58 -7.50
CA SER A 46 1.95 -0.82 -6.53
C SER A 46 0.50 -1.28 -6.57
N ILE A 47 -0.12 -1.42 -5.40
CA ILE A 47 -1.52 -1.81 -5.24
C ILE A 47 -2.08 -1.26 -3.93
N PRO A 48 -2.74 -0.08 -3.91
CA PRO A 48 -3.40 0.46 -2.73
C PRO A 48 -4.74 -0.25 -2.46
N ASP A 49 -5.41 0.15 -1.40
CA ASP A 49 -6.79 -0.25 -1.07
C ASP A 49 -6.98 -1.78 -1.12
N PHE A 50 -6.08 -2.50 -0.45
CA PHE A 50 -6.04 -3.96 -0.46
C PHE A 50 -7.10 -4.58 0.46
N LEU A 51 -7.68 -3.89 1.32
CA LEU A 51 -8.66 -4.22 2.36
C LEU A 51 -8.86 -5.72 2.63
N ASN A 52 -8.45 -6.18 3.78
CA ASN A 52 -8.54 -7.57 4.22
C ASN A 52 -9.99 -7.94 4.65
N PHE A 53 -10.91 -7.76 3.74
CA PHE A 53 -12.35 -7.78 4.00
C PHE A 53 -12.90 -9.16 4.39
N ASP A 54 -12.35 -10.19 3.82
CA ASP A 54 -12.79 -11.58 3.94
C ASP A 54 -12.59 -12.18 5.35
N ILE A 55 -11.72 -11.60 6.18
CA ILE A 55 -11.53 -12.04 7.57
C ILE A 55 -12.81 -11.92 8.37
N GLU A 56 -13.53 -10.80 8.20
CA GLU A 56 -14.79 -10.55 8.90
C GLU A 56 -16.01 -11.05 8.11
N TYR A 57 -15.90 -11.04 6.78
CA TYR A 57 -16.99 -11.33 5.86
C TYR A 57 -16.49 -12.26 4.75
N PRO A 58 -16.23 -13.55 5.06
CA PRO A 58 -15.67 -14.50 4.09
C PRO A 58 -16.60 -14.63 2.88
N GLN A 59 -16.03 -14.45 1.71
CA GLN A 59 -16.73 -14.52 0.44
C GLN A 59 -16.19 -15.68 -0.39
N LYS A 60 -17.08 -16.53 -0.91
CA LYS A 60 -16.67 -17.69 -1.71
C LYS A 60 -15.91 -17.24 -2.96
N GLY A 61 -14.75 -17.86 -3.19
CA GLY A 61 -13.86 -17.54 -4.33
C GLY A 61 -12.93 -16.35 -4.12
N TRP A 62 -13.00 -15.69 -2.95
CA TRP A 62 -12.10 -14.58 -2.64
C TRP A 62 -10.62 -15.01 -2.69
N GLU A 63 -10.26 -16.05 -1.96
CA GLU A 63 -8.86 -16.50 -1.87
C GLU A 63 -8.31 -16.97 -3.22
N ASP A 64 -9.12 -17.67 -4.03
CA ASP A 64 -8.72 -18.08 -5.38
C ASP A 64 -8.47 -16.89 -6.30
N ALA A 65 -9.34 -15.88 -6.24
CA ALA A 65 -9.19 -14.66 -7.04
C ALA A 65 -7.99 -13.83 -6.59
N LEU A 66 -7.82 -13.66 -5.29
CA LEU A 66 -6.68 -12.96 -4.71
C LEU A 66 -5.37 -13.68 -5.03
N GLY A 67 -5.32 -15.00 -4.84
CA GLY A 67 -4.15 -15.81 -5.17
C GLY A 67 -3.75 -15.64 -6.63
N PHE A 68 -4.70 -15.66 -7.57
CA PHE A 68 -4.43 -15.41 -8.98
C PHE A 68 -3.84 -14.00 -9.23
N ILE A 69 -4.33 -12.96 -8.53
CA ILE A 69 -3.82 -11.60 -8.66
C ILE A 69 -2.38 -11.52 -8.14
N LEU A 70 -2.11 -12.08 -6.96
CA LEU A 70 -0.78 -12.07 -6.35
C LEU A 70 0.22 -12.89 -7.19
N ASP A 71 -0.17 -14.04 -7.72
CA ASP A 71 0.64 -14.84 -8.63
C ASP A 71 0.94 -14.10 -9.93
N SER A 72 -0.01 -13.33 -10.44
CA SER A 72 0.18 -12.49 -11.61
C SER A 72 1.20 -11.37 -11.35
N MET A 73 1.11 -10.72 -10.19
CA MET A 73 2.12 -9.74 -9.76
C MET A 73 3.49 -10.41 -9.57
N LYS A 74 3.54 -11.62 -8.99
CA LYS A 74 4.80 -12.36 -8.82
C LYS A 74 5.48 -12.69 -10.14
N LYS A 75 4.72 -12.97 -11.20
CA LYS A 75 5.26 -13.23 -12.55
C LYS A 75 5.94 -12.01 -13.18
N GLU A 76 5.60 -10.80 -12.75
CA GLU A 76 6.31 -9.57 -13.14
C GLU A 76 7.72 -9.48 -12.51
N ASN A 77 8.05 -10.41 -11.63
CA ASN A 77 9.33 -10.46 -10.90
C ASN A 77 9.68 -9.15 -10.19
N PRO A 78 8.77 -8.56 -9.40
CA PRO A 78 9.04 -7.30 -8.73
C PRO A 78 10.03 -7.49 -7.57
N ALA A 79 10.93 -6.53 -7.38
CA ALA A 79 11.81 -6.47 -6.21
C ALA A 79 10.99 -6.33 -4.91
N PHE A 80 9.87 -5.64 -4.99
CA PHE A 80 8.87 -5.46 -3.91
C PHE A 80 7.56 -4.90 -4.45
N VAL A 81 6.56 -4.87 -3.57
CA VAL A 81 5.27 -4.23 -3.83
C VAL A 81 5.08 -3.06 -2.87
N MET A 82 4.61 -1.93 -3.36
CA MET A 82 4.19 -0.77 -2.57
C MET A 82 2.68 -0.79 -2.38
N VAL A 83 2.23 -0.70 -1.13
CA VAL A 83 0.80 -0.66 -0.79
C VAL A 83 0.49 0.67 -0.14
N ALA A 84 -0.19 1.56 -0.85
CA ALA A 84 -0.43 2.94 -0.42
C ALA A 84 -1.59 3.06 0.59
N GLY A 85 -1.63 2.19 1.60
CA GLY A 85 -2.61 2.20 2.67
C GLY A 85 -3.87 1.37 2.37
N ASP A 86 -4.78 1.36 3.34
CA ASP A 86 -6.02 0.61 3.34
C ASP A 86 -5.81 -0.91 3.19
N LEU A 87 -5.05 -1.45 4.13
CA LEU A 87 -4.70 -2.86 4.19
C LEU A 87 -5.86 -3.71 4.71
N VAL A 88 -6.66 -3.13 5.62
CA VAL A 88 -7.73 -3.79 6.38
C VAL A 88 -9.00 -2.95 6.36
N MET A 89 -10.16 -3.58 6.60
CA MET A 89 -11.41 -2.84 6.74
C MET A 89 -11.49 -1.96 7.99
N GLY A 90 -10.74 -2.31 9.03
CA GLY A 90 -10.59 -1.46 10.21
C GLY A 90 -11.81 -1.37 11.11
N HIS A 91 -12.53 -2.43 11.34
CA HIS A 91 -13.63 -2.47 12.33
C HIS A 91 -13.07 -2.67 13.74
N TRP A 92 -12.34 -1.68 14.22
CA TRP A 92 -11.46 -1.77 15.37
C TRP A 92 -12.15 -1.86 16.74
N GLY A 93 -13.40 -1.46 16.86
CA GLY A 93 -14.07 -1.32 18.16
C GLY A 93 -13.67 -0.06 18.93
N PRO A 94 -14.28 0.18 20.12
CA PRO A 94 -14.19 1.45 20.82
C PRO A 94 -13.07 1.55 21.87
N THR A 95 -12.29 0.49 22.13
CA THR A 95 -11.27 0.48 23.18
C THR A 95 -9.89 0.15 22.64
N LYS A 96 -8.84 0.43 23.41
CA LYS A 96 -7.48 0.05 23.09
C LYS A 96 -7.32 -1.49 23.01
N GLU A 97 -8.01 -2.20 23.88
CA GLU A 97 -8.04 -3.67 23.92
C GLU A 97 -8.64 -4.23 22.63
N ASP A 98 -9.72 -3.60 22.15
CA ASP A 98 -10.33 -3.95 20.86
C ASP A 98 -9.34 -3.71 19.70
N VAL A 99 -8.66 -2.55 19.68
CA VAL A 99 -7.66 -2.24 18.67
C VAL A 99 -6.57 -3.32 18.65
N ASN A 100 -6.04 -3.71 19.79
CA ASN A 100 -5.03 -4.75 19.88
C ASN A 100 -5.56 -6.11 19.38
N LYS A 101 -6.73 -6.52 19.85
CA LYS A 101 -7.39 -7.77 19.46
C LYS A 101 -7.56 -7.87 17.94
N TRP A 102 -8.04 -6.82 17.30
CA TRP A 102 -8.27 -6.82 15.87
C TRP A 102 -6.96 -6.70 15.07
N ALA A 103 -5.98 -5.93 15.57
CA ALA A 103 -4.67 -5.86 14.95
C ALA A 103 -3.96 -7.23 14.94
N ASP A 104 -4.04 -7.96 16.06
CA ASP A 104 -3.46 -9.30 16.20
C ASP A 104 -4.15 -10.34 15.28
N LEU A 105 -5.36 -10.05 14.79
CA LEU A 105 -6.06 -10.86 13.79
C LEU A 105 -5.77 -10.41 12.34
N TYR A 106 -5.92 -9.10 12.06
CA TYR A 106 -5.87 -8.58 10.70
C TYR A 106 -4.46 -8.61 10.10
N TYR A 107 -3.49 -8.02 10.79
CA TYR A 107 -2.16 -7.83 10.22
C TYR A 107 -1.39 -9.12 9.97
N PRO A 108 -1.37 -10.12 10.88
CA PRO A 108 -0.70 -11.39 10.58
C PRO A 108 -1.27 -12.12 9.37
N GLN A 109 -2.60 -12.11 9.18
CA GLN A 109 -3.23 -12.73 8.02
C GLN A 109 -2.94 -11.97 6.72
N TRP A 110 -2.95 -10.63 6.80
CA TRP A 110 -2.57 -9.79 5.67
C TRP A 110 -1.11 -10.03 5.24
N ILE A 111 -0.18 -10.05 6.20
CA ILE A 111 1.25 -10.34 5.96
C ILE A 111 1.44 -11.73 5.37
N LYS A 112 0.73 -12.72 5.93
CA LYS A 112 0.81 -14.11 5.47
C LYS A 112 0.46 -14.25 3.98
N ARG A 113 -0.56 -13.56 3.49
CA ARG A 113 -0.94 -13.58 2.07
C ARG A 113 0.20 -13.18 1.15
N TRP A 114 0.92 -12.13 1.49
CA TRP A 114 2.10 -11.69 0.73
C TRP A 114 3.25 -12.70 0.83
N ALA A 115 3.51 -13.21 2.02
CA ALA A 115 4.57 -14.19 2.26
C ALA A 115 4.31 -15.51 1.52
N ASP A 116 3.08 -16.00 1.47
CA ASP A 116 2.70 -17.21 0.75
C ASP A 116 3.00 -17.12 -0.76
N HIS A 117 3.03 -15.91 -1.32
CA HIS A 117 3.38 -15.63 -2.71
C HIS A 117 4.84 -15.16 -2.90
N ASN A 118 5.67 -15.16 -1.86
CA ASN A 118 7.05 -14.65 -1.88
C ASN A 118 7.13 -13.21 -2.43
N LEU A 119 6.22 -12.35 -2.00
CA LEU A 119 6.18 -10.94 -2.34
C LEU A 119 6.60 -10.10 -1.13
N LYS A 120 7.71 -9.38 -1.23
CA LYS A 120 8.11 -8.37 -0.24
C LYS A 120 7.23 -7.15 -0.38
N VAL A 121 6.78 -6.58 0.73
CA VAL A 121 5.90 -5.41 0.71
C VAL A 121 6.44 -4.26 1.56
N TYR A 122 6.18 -3.03 1.08
CA TYR A 122 6.29 -1.80 1.85
C TYR A 122 4.93 -1.11 1.84
N THR A 123 4.44 -0.71 3.00
CA THR A 123 3.07 -0.20 3.11
C THR A 123 3.01 1.14 3.81
N ALA A 124 2.24 2.07 3.26
CA ALA A 124 1.83 3.29 3.94
C ALA A 124 0.64 3.02 4.88
N LEU A 125 0.39 3.95 5.76
CA LEU A 125 -0.79 3.98 6.61
C LEU A 125 -1.97 4.57 5.84
N GLY A 126 -3.12 3.87 5.80
CA GLY A 126 -4.39 4.36 5.27
C GLY A 126 -5.32 4.86 6.37
N ASP A 127 -6.47 5.40 6.00
CA ASP A 127 -7.46 5.88 6.97
C ASP A 127 -8.17 4.72 7.68
N HIS A 128 -8.33 3.58 7.04
CA HIS A 128 -8.84 2.37 7.65
C HIS A 128 -7.91 1.83 8.75
N GLU A 129 -6.59 1.94 8.61
CA GLU A 129 -5.62 1.56 9.65
C GLU A 129 -5.76 2.41 10.91
N ILE A 130 -6.28 3.62 10.82
CA ILE A 130 -6.48 4.53 11.97
C ILE A 130 -7.95 4.72 12.34
N GLY A 131 -8.77 3.71 12.03
CA GLY A 131 -10.15 3.61 12.48
C GLY A 131 -11.19 4.17 11.53
N ASP A 132 -10.82 4.49 10.30
CA ASP A 132 -11.68 5.10 9.28
C ASP A 132 -12.19 6.48 9.67
N ASN A 133 -12.46 7.32 8.73
CA ASN A 133 -13.05 8.64 8.97
C ASN A 133 -14.57 8.55 9.26
N PRO A 134 -15.18 9.51 10.00
CA PRO A 134 -14.56 10.68 10.64
C PRO A 134 -13.93 10.37 12.02
N TRP A 135 -12.83 11.05 12.34
CA TRP A 135 -12.14 10.94 13.63
C TRP A 135 -12.67 11.97 14.61
N ARG A 136 -13.60 11.57 15.47
CA ARG A 136 -14.22 12.42 16.50
C ARG A 136 -14.29 11.69 17.82
N GLY A 137 -14.15 12.45 18.91
CA GLY A 137 -14.32 11.94 20.26
C GLY A 137 -13.36 10.77 20.57
N ASN A 138 -13.91 9.63 20.99
CA ASN A 138 -13.10 8.49 21.39
C ASN A 138 -12.25 7.92 20.24
N LYS A 139 -12.76 7.88 19.02
CA LYS A 139 -12.02 7.38 17.85
C LYS A 139 -10.75 8.21 17.59
N ALA A 140 -10.83 9.53 17.68
CA ALA A 140 -9.66 10.39 17.54
C ALA A 140 -8.60 10.11 18.61
N LYS A 141 -9.02 9.86 19.86
CA LYS A 141 -8.12 9.50 20.97
C LYS A 141 -7.43 8.16 20.78
N LEU A 142 -8.00 7.25 20.00
CA LEU A 142 -7.43 5.94 19.70
C LEU A 142 -6.39 5.96 18.57
N VAL A 143 -6.28 7.05 17.80
CA VAL A 143 -5.34 7.13 16.67
C VAL A 143 -3.91 6.77 17.04
N PRO A 144 -3.32 7.21 18.17
CA PRO A 144 -1.99 6.76 18.57
C PRO A 144 -1.88 5.25 18.79
N HIS A 145 -2.94 4.59 19.27
CA HIS A 145 -2.98 3.15 19.51
C HIS A 145 -3.09 2.36 18.19
N TYR A 146 -3.85 2.85 17.22
CA TYR A 146 -3.89 2.28 15.88
C TYR A 146 -2.51 2.34 15.21
N LYS A 147 -1.84 3.49 15.25
CA LYS A 147 -0.49 3.66 14.71
C LYS A 147 0.54 2.76 15.41
N GLU A 148 0.41 2.58 16.72
CA GLU A 148 1.24 1.64 17.48
C GLU A 148 1.02 0.19 17.06
N ALA A 149 -0.24 -0.23 16.88
CA ALA A 149 -0.58 -1.55 16.39
C ALA A 149 -0.02 -1.81 14.98
N PHE A 150 -0.15 -0.83 14.09
CA PHE A 150 0.46 -0.89 12.76
C PHE A 150 1.98 -1.13 12.84
N ARG A 151 2.70 -0.30 13.60
CA ARG A 151 4.17 -0.44 13.78
C ARG A 151 4.58 -1.81 14.32
N ARG A 152 3.86 -2.30 15.33
CA ARG A 152 4.14 -3.57 15.99
C ARG A 152 4.08 -4.75 15.02
N HIS A 153 3.13 -4.74 14.11
CA HIS A 153 2.90 -5.86 13.19
C HIS A 153 3.62 -5.70 11.85
N LEU A 154 3.54 -4.54 11.21
CA LEU A 154 4.05 -4.37 9.85
C LEU A 154 5.58 -4.22 9.80
N LYS A 155 6.20 -3.78 10.89
CA LYS A 155 7.66 -3.68 11.05
C LYS A 155 8.36 -2.95 9.90
N MET A 156 7.77 -1.85 9.43
CA MET A 156 8.38 -0.99 8.43
C MET A 156 9.65 -0.31 8.98
N PRO A 157 10.54 0.23 8.12
CA PRO A 157 11.77 0.90 8.56
C PRO A 157 11.51 1.98 9.62
N LEU A 158 12.38 2.05 10.64
CA LEU A 158 12.21 2.96 11.78
C LEU A 158 12.99 4.28 11.64
N ASN A 159 13.28 4.71 10.42
CA ASN A 159 14.09 5.89 10.10
C ASN A 159 13.26 7.15 9.80
N GLY A 160 11.98 7.13 10.11
CA GLY A 160 11.10 8.30 10.10
C GLY A 160 11.33 9.25 11.27
N PRO A 161 10.56 10.35 11.36
CA PRO A 161 10.61 11.23 12.54
C PRO A 161 10.18 10.46 13.79
N ASP A 162 10.69 10.88 14.96
CA ASP A 162 10.55 10.10 16.20
C ASP A 162 9.12 9.66 16.53
N HIS A 163 8.15 10.55 16.33
CA HIS A 163 6.73 10.27 16.60
C HIS A 163 6.02 9.46 15.49
N MET A 164 6.70 9.24 14.35
CA MET A 164 6.16 8.53 13.19
C MET A 164 7.07 7.39 12.69
N LYS A 165 8.04 6.94 13.49
CA LYS A 165 8.87 5.79 13.14
C LYS A 165 8.01 4.58 12.80
N GLY A 166 8.22 3.99 11.62
CA GLY A 166 7.46 2.83 11.13
C GLY A 166 6.11 3.15 10.50
N THR A 167 5.62 4.42 10.56
CA THR A 167 4.49 4.89 9.76
C THR A 167 4.93 5.85 8.66
N ALA A 168 6.02 6.62 8.91
CA ALA A 168 6.78 7.33 7.89
C ALA A 168 8.20 6.77 7.86
N PHE A 169 8.73 6.50 6.67
CA PHE A 169 10.04 5.89 6.49
C PHE A 169 10.56 6.06 5.05
N HIS A 170 11.82 5.71 4.83
CA HIS A 170 12.39 5.69 3.48
C HIS A 170 13.35 4.49 3.31
N TRP A 171 13.62 4.14 2.07
CA TRP A 171 14.64 3.18 1.67
C TRP A 171 15.16 3.51 0.29
N THR A 172 16.31 2.99 -0.03
CA THR A 172 16.85 2.99 -1.39
C THR A 172 16.84 1.57 -1.95
N HIS A 173 16.63 1.44 -3.23
CA HIS A 173 16.82 0.20 -3.94
C HIS A 173 17.47 0.50 -5.27
N LYS A 174 18.68 -0.04 -5.49
CA LYS A 174 19.52 0.29 -6.65
C LYS A 174 19.58 1.82 -6.85
N ASN A 175 19.14 2.29 -7.99
CA ASN A 175 19.20 3.71 -8.40
C ASN A 175 17.96 4.54 -8.04
N ALA A 176 17.12 4.08 -7.13
CA ALA A 176 15.91 4.80 -6.75
C ALA A 176 15.74 4.97 -5.23
N LEU A 177 15.25 6.14 -4.83
CA LEU A 177 14.80 6.47 -3.48
C LEU A 177 13.29 6.30 -3.39
N PHE A 178 12.85 5.67 -2.33
CA PHE A 178 11.44 5.51 -1.96
C PHE A 178 11.18 6.15 -0.61
N VAL A 179 10.12 6.94 -0.52
CA VAL A 179 9.72 7.58 0.73
C VAL A 179 8.24 7.33 0.97
N SER A 180 7.91 6.70 2.10
CA SER A 180 6.54 6.57 2.60
C SER A 180 6.27 7.64 3.64
N VAL A 181 5.18 8.40 3.48
CA VAL A 181 4.75 9.43 4.42
C VAL A 181 3.46 9.02 5.12
N ASP A 182 3.36 9.36 6.41
CA ASP A 182 2.13 9.24 7.20
C ASP A 182 1.31 10.50 7.00
N VAL A 183 0.34 10.46 6.10
CA VAL A 183 -0.46 11.63 5.74
C VAL A 183 -1.49 12.04 6.80
N PHE A 184 -1.61 11.29 7.90
CA PHE A 184 -2.62 11.54 8.92
C PHE A 184 -2.01 12.21 10.15
N GLU A 185 -2.14 13.53 10.22
CA GLU A 185 -1.64 14.35 11.32
C GLU A 185 -2.78 14.86 12.19
N THR A 186 -2.48 15.12 13.48
CA THR A 186 -3.43 15.77 14.36
C THR A 186 -3.74 17.18 13.87
N GLY A 187 -5.03 17.47 13.64
CA GLY A 187 -5.46 18.76 13.12
C GLY A 187 -6.95 18.78 12.85
N LYS A 188 -7.54 19.97 12.81
CA LYS A 188 -8.97 20.12 12.49
C LYS A 188 -9.21 20.03 11.00
N SER A 189 -10.15 19.19 10.62
CA SER A 189 -10.59 19.01 9.23
C SER A 189 -12.11 18.75 9.15
N LYS A 190 -12.63 18.58 7.94
CA LYS A 190 -14.01 18.06 7.74
C LYS A 190 -14.19 16.67 8.33
N GLN A 191 -13.10 15.89 8.41
CA GLN A 191 -13.08 14.53 8.94
C GLN A 191 -12.89 14.49 10.48
N GLY A 192 -12.82 15.62 11.15
CA GLY A 192 -12.71 15.71 12.61
C GLY A 192 -11.36 16.24 13.09
N GLU A 193 -10.72 15.50 13.99
CA GLU A 193 -9.47 15.90 14.68
C GLU A 193 -8.20 15.42 13.97
N ILE A 194 -8.34 14.77 12.83
CA ILE A 194 -7.23 14.36 11.95
C ILE A 194 -7.37 15.09 10.62
N ALA A 195 -6.27 15.60 10.12
CA ALA A 195 -6.17 16.24 8.83
C ALA A 195 -5.19 15.46 7.94
N ALA A 196 -5.52 15.31 6.66
CA ALA A 196 -4.60 14.72 5.71
C ALA A 196 -3.53 15.73 5.30
N GLY A 197 -2.27 15.45 5.60
CA GLY A 197 -1.17 16.36 5.27
C GLY A 197 0.19 15.83 5.74
N VAL A 198 1.24 16.49 5.28
CA VAL A 198 2.63 16.29 5.72
C VAL A 198 3.16 17.65 6.15
N THR A 199 3.30 17.86 7.45
CA THR A 199 3.64 19.17 8.03
C THR A 199 4.70 19.05 9.14
N GLY A 200 5.05 20.14 9.76
CA GLY A 200 5.85 20.18 10.98
C GLY A 200 7.17 19.39 10.92
N ALA A 201 7.35 18.48 11.89
CA ALA A 201 8.56 17.67 12.00
C ALA A 201 8.67 16.64 10.86
N GLN A 202 7.53 16.09 10.40
CA GLN A 202 7.54 15.16 9.28
C GLN A 202 7.98 15.84 7.97
N LEU A 203 7.48 17.04 7.70
CA LEU A 203 7.90 17.79 6.51
C LEU A 203 9.39 18.09 6.53
N LYS A 204 9.94 18.50 7.68
CA LYS A 204 11.39 18.72 7.84
C LYS A 204 12.22 17.48 7.59
N TRP A 205 11.77 16.35 8.14
CA TRP A 205 12.39 15.05 7.91
C TRP A 205 12.31 14.66 6.43
N PHE A 206 11.14 14.80 5.81
CA PHE A 206 10.91 14.50 4.41
C PHE A 206 11.84 15.31 3.49
N GLU A 207 11.91 16.63 3.69
CA GLU A 207 12.84 17.49 2.96
C GLU A 207 14.29 17.08 3.19
N GLY A 208 14.66 16.76 4.42
CA GLY A 208 16.01 16.28 4.76
C GLY A 208 16.39 14.99 4.04
N VAL A 209 15.46 14.02 3.94
CA VAL A 209 15.65 12.78 3.20
C VAL A 209 15.86 13.07 1.71
N LEU A 210 14.97 13.85 1.10
CA LEU A 210 15.09 14.20 -0.32
C LEU A 210 16.40 14.93 -0.62
N LYS A 211 16.76 15.93 0.19
CA LYS A 211 18.01 16.69 0.07
C LYS A 211 19.24 15.78 0.15
N LYS A 212 19.24 14.82 1.08
CA LYS A 212 20.37 13.91 1.27
C LYS A 212 20.57 12.98 0.08
N HIS A 213 19.49 12.50 -0.53
CA HIS A 213 19.56 11.43 -1.51
C HIS A 213 19.42 11.90 -2.97
N ARG A 214 18.96 13.14 -3.25
CA ARG A 214 18.65 13.61 -4.61
C ARG A 214 19.78 13.36 -5.59
N ASP A 215 21.01 13.66 -5.21
CA ASP A 215 22.19 13.55 -6.08
C ASP A 215 22.81 12.14 -6.07
N GLN A 216 22.23 11.21 -5.34
CA GLN A 216 22.70 9.82 -5.19
C GLN A 216 21.85 8.81 -5.95
N VAL A 217 20.69 9.22 -6.47
CA VAL A 217 19.74 8.34 -7.14
C VAL A 217 19.24 8.98 -8.43
N ASP A 218 18.85 8.14 -9.39
CA ASP A 218 18.25 8.60 -10.64
C ASP A 218 16.78 8.97 -10.44
N HIS A 219 16.06 8.20 -9.61
CA HIS A 219 14.61 8.32 -9.44
C HIS A 219 14.20 8.48 -7.99
N ILE A 220 13.09 9.24 -7.79
CA ILE A 220 12.47 9.41 -6.47
C ILE A 220 10.98 9.11 -6.58
N ILE A 221 10.52 8.14 -5.79
CA ILE A 221 9.13 7.74 -5.68
C ILE A 221 8.64 8.00 -4.26
N VAL A 222 7.51 8.69 -4.12
CA VAL A 222 6.87 8.99 -2.84
C VAL A 222 5.55 8.25 -2.75
N MET A 223 5.23 7.70 -1.60
CA MET A 223 3.98 7.02 -1.30
C MET A 223 3.32 7.64 -0.07
N GLY A 224 2.04 7.91 -0.18
CA GLY A 224 1.14 8.27 0.92
C GLY A 224 -0.27 7.82 0.58
N HIS A 225 -1.22 7.84 1.52
CA HIS A 225 -2.55 7.30 1.23
C HIS A 225 -3.42 8.27 0.45
N THR A 226 -3.48 9.54 0.86
CA THR A 226 -4.41 10.51 0.26
C THR A 226 -3.83 11.24 -0.95
N PRO A 227 -4.62 11.48 -2.02
CA PRO A 227 -4.20 12.30 -3.13
C PRO A 227 -3.90 13.76 -2.74
N VAL A 228 -3.00 14.39 -3.48
CA VAL A 228 -2.73 15.84 -3.43
C VAL A 228 -3.50 16.56 -4.52
N LEU A 229 -3.54 15.98 -5.72
CA LEU A 229 -4.13 16.59 -6.91
C LEU A 229 -5.55 16.13 -7.15
N ARG A 230 -6.37 17.04 -7.67
CA ARG A 230 -7.70 16.72 -8.23
C ARG A 230 -7.58 16.29 -9.71
N PRO A 231 -8.59 15.61 -10.28
CA PRO A 231 -9.86 15.24 -9.68
C PRO A 231 -9.74 14.05 -8.74
N VAL A 232 -10.62 13.95 -7.74
CA VAL A 232 -10.81 12.76 -6.93
C VAL A 232 -12.29 12.40 -6.91
N ARG A 233 -12.55 11.10 -6.89
CA ARG A 233 -13.90 10.61 -6.75
C ARG A 233 -14.40 10.82 -5.33
N THR A 234 -15.68 11.21 -5.19
CA THR A 234 -16.36 11.35 -3.89
C THR A 234 -17.46 10.30 -3.69
N PHE A 235 -17.81 9.56 -4.73
CA PHE A 235 -18.75 8.45 -4.64
C PHE A 235 -18.05 7.18 -4.21
N SER A 236 -18.52 6.56 -3.12
CA SER A 236 -17.94 5.35 -2.54
C SER A 236 -16.47 5.47 -2.07
N SER A 237 -16.04 6.68 -1.78
CA SER A 237 -14.80 7.04 -1.12
C SER A 237 -15.08 8.28 -0.26
N SER A 238 -14.23 8.59 0.70
CA SER A 238 -14.36 9.82 1.48
C SER A 238 -14.07 11.06 0.63
N GLY A 239 -13.37 10.89 -0.48
CA GLY A 239 -12.88 11.96 -1.34
C GLY A 239 -11.88 12.85 -0.63
N MET A 240 -11.17 12.30 0.35
CA MET A 240 -10.18 13.02 1.14
C MET A 240 -8.99 13.44 0.26
N LEU A 241 -8.52 14.63 0.52
CA LEU A 241 -7.35 15.21 -0.14
C LEU A 241 -6.39 15.74 0.90
N THR A 242 -5.13 15.73 0.56
CA THR A 242 -4.11 16.45 1.33
C THR A 242 -4.49 17.91 1.44
N VAL A 243 -4.44 18.45 2.67
CA VAL A 243 -4.76 19.86 2.95
C VAL A 243 -3.90 20.78 2.09
N GLN A 244 -4.49 21.83 1.55
CA GLN A 244 -3.90 22.78 0.61
C GLN A 244 -3.56 22.19 -0.77
N GLY A 245 -3.70 20.88 -1.01
CA GLY A 245 -3.44 20.28 -2.31
C GLY A 245 -2.07 20.65 -2.89
N PRO A 246 -1.99 21.10 -4.15
CA PRO A 246 -0.73 21.49 -4.79
C PRO A 246 -0.09 22.75 -4.17
N GLU A 247 -0.83 23.54 -3.39
CA GLU A 247 -0.27 24.67 -2.66
C GLU A 247 0.41 24.28 -1.34
N SER A 248 0.30 23.00 -0.93
CA SER A 248 0.93 22.49 0.29
C SER A 248 2.46 22.56 0.20
N ALA A 249 3.10 22.79 1.33
CA ALA A 249 4.55 22.71 1.42
C ALA A 249 5.06 21.30 1.07
N PHE A 250 4.26 20.26 1.31
CA PHE A 250 4.56 18.89 0.92
C PHE A 250 4.71 18.74 -0.60
N TRP A 251 3.71 19.20 -1.38
CA TRP A 251 3.80 19.15 -2.84
C TRP A 251 4.96 20.00 -3.37
N LYS A 252 5.09 21.23 -2.89
CA LYS A 252 6.19 22.13 -3.28
C LYS A 252 7.57 21.54 -2.97
N THR A 253 7.70 20.77 -1.88
CA THR A 253 8.94 20.05 -1.56
C THR A 253 9.20 18.92 -2.56
N MET A 254 8.18 18.14 -2.95
CA MET A 254 8.34 17.14 -4.00
C MET A 254 8.78 17.75 -5.33
N VAL A 255 8.19 18.88 -5.73
CA VAL A 255 8.58 19.61 -6.94
C VAL A 255 10.02 20.10 -6.86
N LYS A 256 10.41 20.72 -5.73
CA LYS A 256 11.77 21.24 -5.49
C LYS A 256 12.85 20.18 -5.66
N TYR A 257 12.58 18.94 -5.24
CA TYR A 257 13.54 17.84 -5.31
C TYR A 257 13.30 16.87 -6.47
N ASP A 258 12.51 17.27 -7.45
CA ASP A 258 12.28 16.56 -8.70
C ASP A 258 11.78 15.11 -8.48
N VAL A 259 10.78 14.93 -7.61
CA VAL A 259 10.08 13.65 -7.42
C VAL A 259 9.43 13.22 -8.74
N ASP A 260 9.47 11.92 -9.07
CA ASP A 260 8.94 11.38 -10.32
C ASP A 260 7.49 10.93 -10.20
N LEU A 261 7.21 10.15 -9.13
CA LEU A 261 5.91 9.55 -8.87
C LEU A 261 5.44 9.86 -7.44
N TYR A 262 4.16 10.18 -7.31
CA TYR A 262 3.44 10.15 -6.05
C TYR A 262 2.33 9.10 -6.12
N LEU A 263 2.44 8.05 -5.31
CA LEU A 263 1.53 6.90 -5.28
C LEU A 263 0.57 7.03 -4.11
N CYS A 264 -0.73 6.91 -4.39
CA CYS A 264 -1.77 7.01 -3.37
C CYS A 264 -2.97 6.08 -3.65
N GLY A 265 -3.87 5.97 -2.68
CA GLY A 265 -5.11 5.22 -2.71
C GLY A 265 -6.32 6.12 -2.47
N GLU A 266 -7.18 5.78 -1.49
CA GLU A 266 -8.35 6.53 -1.00
C GLU A 266 -9.54 6.60 -1.97
N VAL A 267 -9.31 6.78 -3.26
CA VAL A 267 -10.37 7.14 -4.22
C VAL A 267 -11.06 5.94 -4.86
N HIS A 268 -10.57 4.73 -4.66
CA HIS A 268 -11.15 3.47 -5.15
C HIS A 268 -11.43 3.47 -6.67
N ALA A 269 -10.66 4.24 -7.42
CA ALA A 269 -10.74 4.36 -8.87
C ALA A 269 -9.41 4.86 -9.43
N VAL A 270 -9.10 4.45 -10.66
CA VAL A 270 -7.89 4.93 -11.33
C VAL A 270 -8.03 6.42 -11.65
N THR A 271 -7.09 7.21 -11.15
CA THR A 271 -6.94 8.62 -11.45
C THR A 271 -5.45 8.93 -11.57
N CYS A 272 -5.01 9.30 -12.77
CA CYS A 272 -3.65 9.73 -13.04
C CYS A 272 -3.65 11.22 -13.35
N LYS A 273 -2.74 11.96 -12.73
CA LYS A 273 -2.60 13.40 -12.95
C LYS A 273 -1.13 13.77 -13.04
N GLN A 274 -0.76 14.43 -14.13
CA GLN A 274 0.54 15.06 -14.27
C GLN A 274 0.45 16.52 -13.88
N GLN A 275 1.31 16.98 -12.98
CA GLN A 275 1.45 18.39 -12.64
C GLN A 275 2.87 18.68 -12.12
N ASP A 276 3.43 19.83 -12.45
CA ASP A 276 4.73 20.33 -11.97
C ASP A 276 5.89 19.29 -12.11
N GLY A 277 5.87 18.49 -13.17
CA GLY A 277 6.89 17.46 -13.41
C GLY A 277 6.71 16.16 -12.60
N ILE A 278 5.60 15.99 -11.89
CA ILE A 278 5.29 14.80 -11.07
C ILE A 278 4.04 14.12 -11.63
N ILE A 279 4.03 12.80 -11.70
CA ILE A 279 2.80 12.03 -11.92
C ILE A 279 2.27 11.53 -10.59
N GLN A 280 1.07 11.98 -10.21
CA GLN A 280 0.29 11.35 -9.15
C GLN A 280 -0.54 10.21 -9.74
N VAL A 281 -0.46 9.03 -9.13
CA VAL A 281 -1.31 7.89 -9.44
C VAL A 281 -2.09 7.49 -8.20
N ALA A 282 -3.40 7.68 -8.26
CA ALA A 282 -4.35 7.06 -7.35
C ALA A 282 -5.05 5.94 -8.11
N HIS A 283 -5.11 4.74 -7.56
CA HIS A 283 -5.82 3.64 -8.19
C HIS A 283 -6.56 2.79 -7.17
N GLY A 284 -7.55 2.04 -7.61
CA GLY A 284 -8.50 1.37 -6.72
C GLY A 284 -8.04 0.03 -6.18
N GLY A 285 -6.88 -0.46 -6.62
CA GLY A 285 -6.36 -1.74 -6.15
C GLY A 285 -7.38 -2.87 -6.25
N LEU A 286 -7.68 -3.51 -5.13
CA LEU A 286 -8.68 -4.58 -5.05
C LEU A 286 -10.10 -4.06 -4.76
N LEU A 287 -10.21 -2.86 -4.21
CA LEU A 287 -11.50 -2.32 -3.83
C LEU A 287 -12.35 -1.85 -5.01
N GLY A 288 -11.72 -1.45 -6.11
CA GLY A 288 -12.31 -0.91 -7.33
C GLY A 288 -13.82 -1.06 -7.50
N ARG A 289 -14.61 -0.11 -6.98
CA ARG A 289 -16.08 -0.19 -7.07
C ARG A 289 -16.63 0.23 -8.42
N THR A 290 -15.92 1.08 -9.09
CA THR A 290 -16.21 1.56 -10.44
C THR A 290 -15.23 0.99 -11.44
N ASP A 291 -14.03 0.67 -10.98
CA ASP A 291 -12.96 0.10 -11.77
C ASP A 291 -12.79 -1.39 -11.41
N LYS A 292 -12.20 -2.13 -12.31
CA LYS A 292 -11.83 -3.52 -12.08
C LYS A 292 -10.61 -3.59 -11.15
N PRO A 293 -10.36 -4.72 -10.48
CA PRO A 293 -9.10 -4.90 -9.75
C PRO A 293 -7.91 -4.59 -10.63
N ASN A 294 -6.99 -3.80 -10.10
CA ASN A 294 -5.86 -3.28 -10.86
C ASN A 294 -4.61 -3.15 -9.99
N TYR A 295 -3.46 -3.23 -10.62
CA TYR A 295 -2.18 -2.89 -10.04
C TYR A 295 -1.33 -2.12 -11.03
N MET A 296 -0.33 -1.43 -10.55
CA MET A 296 0.65 -0.72 -11.35
C MET A 296 1.96 -1.49 -11.35
N LEU A 297 2.55 -1.66 -12.53
CA LEU A 297 3.91 -2.15 -12.73
C LEU A 297 4.80 -0.98 -13.14
N VAL A 298 5.93 -0.85 -12.47
CA VAL A 298 6.96 0.13 -12.82
C VAL A 298 8.26 -0.60 -13.13
N THR A 299 8.77 -0.39 -14.36
CA THR A 299 10.13 -0.81 -14.74
C THR A 299 11.06 0.37 -14.57
N VAL A 300 12.08 0.20 -13.76
CA VAL A 300 13.09 1.23 -13.46
C VAL A 300 14.34 0.96 -14.28
N LYS A 301 14.78 1.95 -15.04
CA LYS A 301 16.04 2.00 -15.76
C LYS A 301 16.85 3.20 -15.27
N LYS A 302 18.06 3.38 -15.74
CA LYS A 302 18.90 4.51 -15.34
C LYS A 302 18.27 5.85 -15.70
N ASP A 303 17.81 5.96 -16.93
CA ASP A 303 17.31 7.20 -17.53
C ASP A 303 15.79 7.34 -17.53
N ARG A 304 15.03 6.31 -17.12
CA ARG A 304 13.57 6.35 -17.21
C ARG A 304 12.82 5.40 -16.28
N LEU A 305 11.56 5.75 -16.04
CA LEU A 305 10.56 4.86 -15.47
C LEU A 305 9.51 4.54 -16.53
N GLU A 306 9.25 3.24 -16.74
CA GLU A 306 8.11 2.79 -17.55
C GLU A 306 6.98 2.40 -16.61
N VAL A 307 5.91 3.13 -16.62
CA VAL A 307 4.77 2.99 -15.71
C VAL A 307 3.58 2.42 -16.45
N THR A 308 3.10 1.25 -16.04
CA THR A 308 1.97 0.57 -16.69
C THR A 308 0.90 0.21 -15.68
N LEU A 309 -0.32 0.67 -15.88
CA LEU A 309 -1.50 0.22 -15.15
C LEU A 309 -2.09 -1.02 -15.82
N LYS A 310 -2.37 -2.04 -15.01
CA LYS A 310 -2.93 -3.31 -15.45
C LYS A 310 -4.21 -3.63 -14.69
N GLU A 311 -5.25 -4.10 -15.38
CA GLU A 311 -6.51 -4.51 -14.77
C GLU A 311 -6.94 -5.92 -15.18
N ILE A 312 -7.77 -6.53 -14.35
CA ILE A 312 -8.44 -7.78 -14.69
C ILE A 312 -9.92 -7.71 -14.37
N ASP A 313 -10.72 -8.29 -15.26
CA ASP A 313 -12.15 -8.37 -15.10
C ASP A 313 -12.54 -9.66 -14.37
N LEU A 314 -13.26 -9.53 -13.27
CA LEU A 314 -13.77 -10.66 -12.49
C LEU A 314 -15.21 -10.97 -12.85
N ILE A 315 -15.59 -12.23 -12.73
CA ILE A 315 -16.99 -12.64 -12.88
C ILE A 315 -17.68 -12.64 -11.53
N ASN A 316 -18.20 -11.51 -11.16
CA ASN A 316 -19.20 -11.36 -10.11
C ASN A 316 -20.27 -10.32 -10.53
N GLY A 317 -20.31 -10.02 -11.84
CA GLY A 317 -21.20 -9.02 -12.42
C GLY A 317 -20.82 -7.56 -12.14
N LYS A 318 -19.79 -7.27 -11.31
CA LYS A 318 -19.47 -5.90 -10.87
C LYS A 318 -17.99 -5.54 -10.93
N GLY A 319 -17.13 -6.46 -11.33
CA GLY A 319 -15.70 -6.19 -11.49
C GLY A 319 -14.88 -5.94 -10.21
N SER A 320 -15.48 -6.03 -9.03
CA SER A 320 -14.85 -5.76 -7.75
C SER A 320 -14.74 -7.00 -6.88
N LEU A 321 -13.63 -7.17 -6.17
CA LEU A 321 -13.48 -8.20 -5.15
C LEU A 321 -14.30 -7.90 -3.89
N TRP A 322 -14.78 -6.69 -3.74
CA TRP A 322 -15.46 -6.26 -2.52
C TRP A 322 -16.92 -5.86 -2.76
N GLN A 323 -17.83 -6.37 -1.92
CA GLN A 323 -19.28 -6.11 -2.01
C GLN A 323 -19.79 -5.47 -0.70
N GLN A 324 -19.54 -4.19 -0.53
CA GLN A 324 -19.87 -3.46 0.70
C GLN A 324 -21.37 -3.39 1.04
N LYS A 325 -22.25 -3.42 0.06
CA LYS A 325 -23.68 -3.18 0.29
C LYS A 325 -24.36 -4.22 1.19
N LYS A 326 -23.73 -5.39 1.37
CA LYS A 326 -24.27 -6.47 2.19
C LYS A 326 -23.20 -7.00 3.16
N ARG A 327 -22.96 -6.28 4.24
CA ARG A 327 -21.99 -6.72 5.27
C ARG A 327 -22.29 -8.12 5.86
N LYS A 328 -23.52 -8.60 5.75
CA LYS A 328 -23.96 -9.90 6.27
C LYS A 328 -24.29 -10.95 5.21
N GLY A 329 -23.94 -10.70 3.94
CA GLY A 329 -24.25 -11.63 2.87
C GLY A 329 -25.75 -11.82 2.58
N PRO A 330 -26.17 -12.76 1.75
CA PRO A 330 -25.26 -13.55 0.92
C PRO A 330 -24.53 -12.67 -0.10
N TRP A 331 -23.27 -13.01 -0.37
CA TRP A 331 -22.46 -12.38 -1.43
C TRP A 331 -22.39 -13.29 -2.63
N ASP A 332 -22.26 -12.68 -3.82
CA ASP A 332 -22.03 -13.43 -5.03
C ASP A 332 -20.66 -14.14 -4.95
N THR A 333 -20.55 -15.31 -5.54
CA THR A 333 -19.28 -16.02 -5.66
C THR A 333 -18.36 -15.26 -6.59
N ILE A 334 -17.14 -14.99 -6.16
CA ILE A 334 -16.10 -14.41 -7.00
C ILE A 334 -15.49 -15.52 -7.85
N THR A 335 -15.38 -15.30 -9.15
CA THR A 335 -14.79 -16.28 -10.07
C THR A 335 -13.90 -15.59 -11.09
N ILE A 336 -12.73 -16.17 -11.35
CA ILE A 336 -11.93 -15.87 -12.53
C ILE A 336 -12.05 -17.09 -13.46
N THR A 337 -12.62 -16.92 -14.65
CA THR A 337 -12.74 -18.02 -15.61
C THR A 337 -11.38 -18.44 -16.17
N ASP A 338 -11.27 -19.68 -16.63
CA ASP A 338 -10.04 -20.19 -17.27
C ASP A 338 -9.64 -19.34 -18.48
N LYS A 339 -10.62 -18.82 -19.23
CA LYS A 339 -10.37 -17.87 -20.31
C LYS A 339 -9.63 -16.63 -19.79
N ARG A 340 -10.13 -15.98 -18.73
CA ARG A 340 -9.52 -14.78 -18.14
C ARG A 340 -8.17 -15.08 -17.49
N LYS A 341 -8.04 -16.22 -16.83
CA LYS A 341 -6.74 -16.67 -16.30
C LYS A 341 -5.70 -16.83 -17.41
N LYS A 342 -6.12 -17.31 -18.60
CA LYS A 342 -5.24 -17.42 -19.77
C LYS A 342 -4.92 -16.07 -20.40
N GLU A 343 -5.88 -15.19 -20.51
CA GLU A 343 -5.71 -13.83 -21.06
C GLU A 343 -4.88 -12.94 -20.12
N GLY A 344 -5.01 -13.15 -18.80
CA GLY A 344 -4.29 -12.39 -17.78
C GLY A 344 -4.79 -10.95 -17.62
N PHE A 345 -3.93 -10.11 -17.05
CA PHE A 345 -4.16 -8.69 -16.88
C PHE A 345 -3.93 -7.94 -18.20
N THR A 346 -4.77 -6.95 -18.47
CA THR A 346 -4.66 -6.07 -19.64
C THR A 346 -4.12 -4.70 -19.23
N SER A 347 -3.29 -4.09 -20.06
CA SER A 347 -2.84 -2.70 -19.85
C SER A 347 -3.99 -1.74 -20.12
N ILE A 348 -4.23 -0.82 -19.18
CA ILE A 348 -5.24 0.25 -19.27
C ILE A 348 -4.62 1.64 -19.30
N GLY A 349 -3.30 1.73 -19.26
CA GLY A 349 -2.57 2.99 -19.36
C GLY A 349 -1.07 2.76 -19.24
N HIS A 350 -0.32 3.59 -19.94
CA HIS A 350 1.13 3.57 -19.93
C HIS A 350 1.69 4.98 -20.06
N VAL A 351 2.84 5.23 -19.41
CA VAL A 351 3.66 6.43 -19.57
C VAL A 351 5.13 6.12 -19.31
N SER A 352 6.00 6.70 -20.12
CA SER A 352 7.45 6.73 -19.88
C SER A 352 7.84 8.08 -19.28
N ILE A 353 8.45 8.08 -18.10
CA ILE A 353 9.06 9.27 -17.48
C ILE A 353 10.54 9.21 -17.82
N ILE A 354 11.03 10.11 -18.66
CA ILE A 354 12.39 10.11 -19.18
C ILE A 354 13.18 11.25 -18.54
N LYS A 355 14.42 10.97 -18.18
CA LYS A 355 15.38 11.94 -17.63
C LYS A 355 16.63 11.97 -18.50
N GLU A 356 16.75 12.99 -19.32
CA GLU A 356 17.89 13.20 -20.21
C GLU A 356 18.43 14.62 -20.03
N ASP A 357 19.74 14.76 -19.91
CA ASP A 357 20.42 16.08 -19.77
C ASP A 357 19.83 16.98 -18.66
N GLY A 358 19.45 16.36 -17.53
CA GLY A 358 18.85 17.06 -16.40
C GLY A 358 17.41 17.56 -16.63
N LYS A 359 16.78 17.14 -17.73
CA LYS A 359 15.39 17.45 -18.05
C LYS A 359 14.52 16.21 -17.93
N LYS A 360 13.31 16.42 -17.40
CA LYS A 360 12.27 15.40 -17.33
C LYS A 360 11.25 15.59 -18.45
N SER A 361 10.95 14.53 -19.19
CA SER A 361 9.87 14.49 -20.18
C SER A 361 8.95 13.31 -19.95
N PHE A 362 7.78 13.35 -20.57
CA PHE A 362 6.75 12.31 -20.48
C PHE A 362 6.37 11.87 -21.88
N GLU A 363 6.60 10.60 -22.17
CA GLU A 363 6.39 10.02 -23.50
C GLU A 363 5.50 8.78 -23.45
N SER A 364 5.12 8.29 -24.62
CA SER A 364 4.32 7.05 -24.77
C SER A 364 3.04 7.06 -23.91
N ILE A 365 2.43 8.25 -23.76
CA ILE A 365 1.27 8.45 -22.90
C ILE A 365 0.05 7.79 -23.52
N SER A 366 -0.61 6.91 -22.77
CA SER A 366 -1.82 6.23 -23.22
C SER A 366 -2.79 5.91 -22.09
N GLY A 367 -4.05 5.63 -22.43
CA GLY A 367 -5.08 5.19 -21.49
C GLY A 367 -5.30 6.19 -20.36
N PHE A 368 -5.29 5.74 -19.11
CA PHE A 368 -5.55 6.59 -17.95
C PHE A 368 -4.51 7.70 -17.71
N PHE A 369 -3.34 7.62 -18.31
CA PHE A 369 -2.33 8.68 -18.25
C PHE A 369 -2.57 9.78 -19.29
N ASP A 370 -3.36 9.53 -20.33
CA ASP A 370 -3.75 10.56 -21.29
C ASP A 370 -4.97 11.34 -20.77
N GLU A 371 -4.76 12.58 -20.35
CA GLU A 371 -5.81 13.45 -19.81
C GLU A 371 -6.97 13.67 -20.81
N LYS A 372 -6.72 13.53 -22.12
CA LYS A 372 -7.73 13.68 -23.16
C LYS A 372 -8.61 12.45 -23.26
N SER A 373 -8.07 11.27 -22.95
CA SER A 373 -8.76 9.99 -22.95
C SER A 373 -9.46 9.69 -21.62
N ASN A 374 -9.10 10.40 -20.55
CA ASN A 374 -9.69 10.23 -19.24
C ASN A 374 -11.13 10.78 -19.25
N PRO A 375 -12.16 9.97 -19.06
CA PRO A 375 -13.51 10.51 -19.02
C PRO A 375 -13.59 11.53 -17.89
N LYS A 376 -14.00 12.75 -18.23
CA LYS A 376 -14.32 13.77 -17.23
C LYS A 376 -15.47 13.23 -16.37
N LYS A 377 -15.15 12.70 -15.21
CA LYS A 377 -16.11 12.23 -14.20
C LYS A 377 -16.37 13.27 -13.14
#